data_8ba6815d7c67417f54fbe3793cca1d26
#
_entry.id   8ba6815d7c67417f54fbe3793cca1d26
#
_cell.length_a   1.000
_cell.length_b   1.000
_cell.length_c   1.000
_cell.angle_alpha   90.00
_cell.angle_beta   90.00
_cell.angle_gamma   90.00
#
_symmetry.space_group_name_H-M   'P 1'
#
loop_
_entity.id
_entity.type
_entity.pdbx_description
1 polymer ?
#
loop_
_entity_poly.entity_id
_entity_poly.type
_entity_poly.pdbx_seq_one_letter_code
_entity_poly.pdbx_strand_id
1 'polypeptide(L)'
;MKKFLFLLTAIICGAVSAGDEYSFFLISDTHIGSLESFGENPPAKLKRKGEREKAAIPLFEEMFRQMAERYGKKNAFLIHTGDAIEGNAASKDLQIQQFATAEKLLKKYFNCPVYMVRGNHESSGKYGLAAYCEYIAPAIAKLAGKPEKTVHYTAKHGDDIFIFVDAYTKGWQKFIYDTLHSLEKPPRYLFLVLHPDLLPHARMDVVKICRNLGSFNAIILSGHTHRTRLLKYTRAGKTATQFSIGSHLTVPAKRMQYTQKSTDLNDFLVPFRKLRVRTARQTAVFEREIIPFLSEYVEYHDGSPRFFAQGYAVLTVNDSAVTAVIQSGDLKQQPFEIVLLKRNTSGDKK
;
A
#
# COMPACT_ATOMS: atom_id res chain seq x y z
N MET A 1 5.48 -5.26 -33.45
CA MET A 1 5.24 -4.91 -32.04
C MET A 1 3.94 -5.58 -31.58
N LYS A 2 4.05 -6.70 -30.85
CA LYS A 2 2.87 -7.35 -30.27
C LYS A 2 2.43 -6.51 -29.08
N LYS A 3 1.25 -5.89 -29.17
CA LYS A 3 0.58 -5.25 -28.04
C LYS A 3 0.24 -6.36 -27.05
N PHE A 4 1.05 -6.51 -26.01
CA PHE A 4 0.69 -7.34 -24.87
C PHE A 4 -0.46 -6.66 -24.17
N LEU A 5 -1.61 -7.24 -24.31
CA LEU A 5 -2.84 -6.83 -23.70
C LEU A 5 -2.82 -7.36 -22.26
N PHE A 6 -2.79 -6.50 -21.28
CA PHE A 6 -3.17 -6.83 -19.91
C PHE A 6 -4.58 -7.42 -19.99
N LEU A 7 -4.68 -8.73 -20.06
CA LEU A 7 -5.96 -9.40 -19.96
C LEU A 7 -6.31 -9.52 -18.47
N LEU A 8 -6.58 -8.38 -17.86
CA LEU A 8 -7.40 -8.35 -16.66
C LEU A 8 -8.78 -8.77 -17.16
N THR A 9 -9.10 -10.04 -17.01
CA THR A 9 -10.47 -10.51 -17.10
C THR A 9 -11.24 -9.67 -16.09
N ALA A 10 -12.09 -8.78 -16.59
CA ALA A 10 -13.16 -8.24 -15.79
C ALA A 10 -14.06 -9.45 -15.48
N ILE A 11 -13.68 -10.21 -14.47
CA ILE A 11 -14.60 -11.13 -13.83
C ILE A 11 -15.64 -10.18 -13.24
N ILE A 12 -16.83 -10.22 -13.80
CA ILE A 12 -18.01 -9.68 -13.19
C ILE A 12 -17.94 -10.20 -11.76
N CYS A 13 -17.54 -9.33 -10.81
CA CYS A 13 -17.70 -9.61 -9.40
C CYS A 13 -19.17 -9.95 -9.26
N GLY A 14 -19.49 -11.22 -9.05
CA GLY A 14 -20.83 -11.65 -8.73
C GLY A 14 -21.36 -10.70 -7.68
N ALA A 15 -22.61 -10.29 -7.78
CA ALA A 15 -23.22 -9.35 -6.84
C ALA A 15 -22.95 -9.85 -5.42
N VAL A 16 -21.94 -9.29 -4.77
CA VAL A 16 -21.70 -9.48 -3.34
C VAL A 16 -22.85 -8.78 -2.67
N SER A 17 -23.65 -9.51 -1.91
CA SER A 17 -24.76 -8.91 -1.18
C SER A 17 -24.21 -7.93 -0.14
N ALA A 18 -24.97 -6.88 0.17
CA ALA A 18 -24.63 -5.96 1.23
C ALA A 18 -24.49 -6.77 2.55
N GLY A 19 -23.30 -6.69 3.19
CA GLY A 19 -23.02 -7.39 4.43
C GLY A 19 -22.17 -8.68 4.30
N ASP A 20 -21.88 -9.17 3.09
CA ASP A 20 -21.05 -10.37 2.93
C ASP A 20 -19.61 -10.16 3.39
N GLU A 21 -19.07 -11.16 4.06
CA GLU A 21 -17.66 -11.24 4.40
C GLU A 21 -16.83 -11.53 3.14
N TYR A 22 -15.75 -10.82 2.97
CA TYR A 22 -14.77 -11.08 1.93
C TYR A 22 -13.35 -10.89 2.43
N SER A 23 -12.39 -11.43 1.71
CA SER A 23 -10.97 -11.23 1.99
C SER A 23 -10.23 -10.75 0.75
N PHE A 24 -9.10 -10.09 0.97
CA PHE A 24 -8.19 -9.69 -0.11
C PHE A 24 -6.73 -9.71 0.34
N PHE A 25 -5.84 -9.89 -0.63
CA PHE A 25 -4.40 -9.82 -0.39
C PHE A 25 -3.89 -8.40 -0.38
N LEU A 26 -2.92 -8.14 0.49
CA LEU A 26 -2.17 -6.89 0.52
C LEU A 26 -0.67 -7.19 0.47
N ILE A 27 0.01 -6.63 -0.53
CA ILE A 27 1.46 -6.66 -0.70
C ILE A 27 1.98 -5.28 -1.10
N SER A 28 3.28 -5.06 -0.94
CA SER A 28 3.96 -3.82 -1.29
C SER A 28 5.46 -4.06 -1.49
N ASP A 29 6.12 -3.14 -2.19
CA ASP A 29 7.59 -3.05 -2.22
C ASP A 29 8.25 -4.39 -2.64
N THR A 30 7.75 -5.03 -3.67
CA THR A 30 8.33 -6.28 -4.17
C THR A 30 9.63 -6.05 -4.93
N HIS A 31 9.84 -4.85 -5.47
CA HIS A 31 11.08 -4.46 -6.17
C HIS A 31 11.60 -5.51 -7.16
N ILE A 32 10.71 -6.08 -7.95
CA ILE A 32 11.09 -7.09 -8.92
C ILE A 32 11.97 -6.46 -10.00
N GLY A 33 13.17 -7.00 -10.13
CA GLY A 33 14.16 -6.54 -11.08
C GLY A 33 15.14 -7.65 -11.44
N SER A 34 16.12 -7.32 -12.28
CA SER A 34 17.21 -8.23 -12.59
C SER A 34 18.48 -7.45 -12.94
N LEU A 35 19.61 -8.13 -12.96
CA LEU A 35 20.87 -7.51 -13.33
C LEU A 35 20.82 -6.95 -14.76
N GLU A 36 20.19 -7.68 -15.66
CA GLU A 36 20.03 -7.34 -17.09
C GLU A 36 19.29 -5.99 -17.26
N SER A 37 18.41 -5.66 -16.33
CA SER A 37 17.65 -4.39 -16.34
C SER A 37 18.54 -3.15 -16.27
N PHE A 38 19.76 -3.28 -15.75
CA PHE A 38 20.68 -2.15 -15.58
C PHE A 38 21.69 -2.00 -16.71
N GLY A 39 21.59 -2.81 -17.78
CA GLY A 39 22.46 -2.79 -18.94
C GLY A 39 23.70 -3.67 -18.78
N GLU A 40 24.56 -3.69 -19.81
CA GLU A 40 25.70 -4.61 -19.88
C GLU A 40 26.78 -4.32 -18.82
N ASN A 41 27.04 -3.04 -18.55
CA ASN A 41 28.09 -2.60 -17.62
C ASN A 41 27.56 -1.61 -16.57
N PRO A 42 26.68 -2.05 -15.67
CA PRO A 42 26.11 -1.16 -14.68
C PRO A 42 27.15 -0.76 -13.62
N PRO A 43 27.05 0.45 -13.05
CA PRO A 43 27.83 0.83 -11.88
C PRO A 43 27.75 -0.21 -10.76
N ALA A 44 28.82 -0.40 -10.00
CA ALA A 44 28.91 -1.44 -8.97
C ALA A 44 27.75 -1.47 -7.98
N LYS A 45 27.16 -0.30 -7.66
CA LYS A 45 25.96 -0.19 -6.81
C LYS A 45 24.74 -0.83 -7.48
N LEU A 46 24.51 -0.56 -8.76
CA LEU A 46 23.37 -1.13 -9.51
C LEU A 46 23.59 -2.61 -9.81
N LYS A 47 24.82 -3.03 -10.08
CA LYS A 47 25.17 -4.45 -10.22
C LYS A 47 24.77 -5.24 -8.98
N ARG A 48 25.26 -4.84 -7.79
CA ARG A 48 24.88 -5.49 -6.52
C ARG A 48 23.37 -5.48 -6.25
N LYS A 49 22.71 -4.42 -6.67
CA LYS A 49 21.25 -4.30 -6.55
C LYS A 49 20.55 -5.31 -7.44
N GLY A 50 20.92 -5.40 -8.72
CA GLY A 50 20.34 -6.35 -9.66
C GLY A 50 20.59 -7.82 -9.27
N GLU A 51 21.78 -8.14 -8.76
CA GLU A 51 22.08 -9.49 -8.25
C GLU A 51 21.17 -9.85 -7.06
N ARG A 52 20.94 -8.90 -6.16
CA ARG A 52 20.05 -9.07 -5.01
C ARG A 52 18.59 -9.27 -5.44
N GLU A 53 18.09 -8.44 -6.37
CA GLU A 53 16.71 -8.54 -6.88
C GLU A 53 16.50 -9.86 -7.64
N LYS A 54 17.47 -10.28 -8.43
CA LYS A 54 17.44 -11.59 -9.10
C LYS A 54 17.34 -12.74 -8.10
N ALA A 55 18.12 -12.67 -7.01
CA ALA A 55 18.07 -13.67 -5.95
C ALA A 55 16.75 -13.68 -5.16
N ALA A 56 16.00 -12.59 -5.16
CA ALA A 56 14.72 -12.48 -4.49
C ALA A 56 13.56 -13.11 -5.27
N ILE A 57 13.64 -13.25 -6.59
CA ILE A 57 12.55 -13.78 -7.43
C ILE A 57 12.04 -15.15 -6.93
N PRO A 58 12.90 -16.16 -6.65
CA PRO A 58 12.43 -17.44 -6.11
C PRO A 58 11.74 -17.30 -4.75
N LEU A 59 12.14 -16.34 -3.93
CA LEU A 59 11.49 -16.08 -2.64
C LEU A 59 10.09 -15.49 -2.83
N PHE A 60 9.91 -14.58 -3.81
CA PHE A 60 8.59 -14.08 -4.17
C PHE A 60 7.71 -15.19 -4.77
N GLU A 61 8.26 -16.04 -5.63
CA GLU A 61 7.53 -17.17 -6.19
C GLU A 61 7.00 -18.08 -5.07
N GLU A 62 7.83 -18.41 -4.10
CA GLU A 62 7.43 -19.24 -2.96
C GLU A 62 6.39 -18.53 -2.08
N MET A 63 6.56 -17.24 -1.80
CA MET A 63 5.57 -16.45 -1.06
C MET A 63 4.22 -16.44 -1.79
N PHE A 64 4.22 -16.14 -3.09
CA PHE A 64 2.98 -16.08 -3.88
C PHE A 64 2.31 -17.46 -4.01
N ARG A 65 3.08 -18.53 -4.16
CA ARG A 65 2.58 -19.90 -4.14
C ARG A 65 1.83 -20.19 -2.84
N GLN A 66 2.42 -19.88 -1.71
CA GLN A 66 1.80 -20.10 -0.40
C GLN A 66 0.58 -19.22 -0.16
N MET A 67 0.62 -17.96 -0.60
CA MET A 67 -0.55 -17.09 -0.57
C MET A 67 -1.72 -17.73 -1.34
N ALA A 68 -1.45 -18.19 -2.56
CA ALA A 68 -2.46 -18.80 -3.43
C ALA A 68 -3.00 -20.12 -2.84
N GLU A 69 -2.14 -20.98 -2.31
CA GLU A 69 -2.53 -22.26 -1.74
C GLU A 69 -3.36 -22.11 -0.45
N ARG A 70 -2.93 -21.24 0.45
CA ARG A 70 -3.59 -21.07 1.76
C ARG A 70 -4.87 -20.26 1.69
N TYR A 71 -4.90 -19.25 0.83
CA TYR A 71 -5.96 -18.23 0.86
C TYR A 71 -6.59 -17.96 -0.52
N GLY A 72 -6.04 -18.45 -1.62
CA GLY A 72 -6.43 -18.06 -2.99
C GLY A 72 -7.90 -18.28 -3.31
N LYS A 73 -8.55 -19.29 -2.73
CA LYS A 73 -9.97 -19.58 -2.97
C LYS A 73 -10.93 -18.59 -2.29
N LYS A 74 -10.46 -17.86 -1.29
CA LYS A 74 -11.27 -16.95 -0.46
C LYS A 74 -11.07 -15.48 -0.80
N ASN A 75 -10.04 -15.14 -1.60
CA ASN A 75 -9.69 -13.76 -1.84
C ASN A 75 -10.34 -13.22 -3.11
N ALA A 76 -11.06 -12.12 -2.95
CA ALA A 76 -11.76 -11.43 -4.03
C ALA A 76 -10.80 -10.73 -4.99
N PHE A 77 -9.68 -10.19 -4.48
CA PHE A 77 -8.68 -9.43 -5.25
C PHE A 77 -7.35 -9.33 -4.50
N LEU A 78 -6.36 -8.73 -5.17
CA LEU A 78 -5.06 -8.37 -4.59
C LEU A 78 -4.86 -6.86 -4.71
N ILE A 79 -4.36 -6.24 -3.64
CA ILE A 79 -3.88 -4.85 -3.64
C ILE A 79 -2.36 -4.85 -3.54
N HIS A 80 -1.71 -4.16 -4.48
CA HIS A 80 -0.28 -3.85 -4.46
C HIS A 80 -0.10 -2.35 -4.22
N THR A 81 0.47 -1.97 -3.08
CA THR A 81 0.60 -0.56 -2.71
C THR A 81 1.83 0.15 -3.30
N GLY A 82 2.36 -0.35 -4.41
CA GLY A 82 3.45 0.30 -5.16
C GLY A 82 4.83 -0.30 -4.91
N ASP A 83 5.82 0.21 -5.66
CA ASP A 83 7.17 -0.32 -5.74
C ASP A 83 7.18 -1.82 -6.10
N ALA A 84 6.38 -2.16 -7.13
CA ALA A 84 6.33 -3.52 -7.66
C ALA A 84 7.63 -3.89 -8.40
N ILE A 85 8.29 -2.90 -8.96
CA ILE A 85 9.56 -3.06 -9.67
C ILE A 85 10.69 -2.29 -9.00
N GLU A 86 11.93 -2.67 -9.32
CA GLU A 86 13.10 -1.93 -8.86
C GLU A 86 13.29 -0.59 -9.56
N GLY A 87 12.85 -0.44 -10.80
CA GLY A 87 13.03 0.77 -11.59
C GLY A 87 14.49 1.03 -11.99
N ASN A 88 14.79 2.28 -12.33
CA ASN A 88 16.14 2.73 -12.72
C ASN A 88 16.78 1.91 -13.84
N ALA A 89 16.00 1.35 -14.74
CA ALA A 89 16.51 0.54 -15.84
C ALA A 89 17.31 1.37 -16.83
N ALA A 90 18.23 0.73 -17.56
CA ALA A 90 19.10 1.37 -18.53
C ALA A 90 18.35 1.87 -19.77
N SER A 91 17.19 1.32 -20.07
CA SER A 91 16.30 1.77 -21.14
C SER A 91 14.83 1.66 -20.74
N LYS A 92 13.94 2.30 -21.52
CA LYS A 92 12.50 2.20 -21.34
C LYS A 92 12.02 0.76 -21.52
N ASP A 93 12.54 0.05 -22.52
CA ASP A 93 12.14 -1.33 -22.80
C ASP A 93 12.55 -2.28 -21.67
N LEU A 94 13.73 -2.09 -21.09
CA LEU A 94 14.18 -2.85 -19.92
C LEU A 94 13.32 -2.55 -18.69
N GLN A 95 12.84 -1.33 -18.52
CA GLN A 95 11.92 -1.04 -17.43
C GLN A 95 10.53 -1.63 -17.66
N ILE A 96 10.05 -1.65 -18.91
CA ILE A 96 8.82 -2.38 -19.31
C ILE A 96 8.98 -3.88 -19.05
N GLN A 97 10.16 -4.46 -19.28
CA GLN A 97 10.42 -5.86 -18.97
C GLN A 97 10.35 -6.16 -17.46
N GLN A 98 10.78 -5.23 -16.59
CA GLN A 98 10.56 -5.38 -15.14
C GLN A 98 9.07 -5.46 -14.82
N PHE A 99 8.24 -4.56 -15.38
CA PHE A 99 6.78 -4.61 -15.23
C PHE A 99 6.19 -5.93 -15.73
N ALA A 100 6.60 -6.37 -16.91
CA ALA A 100 6.12 -7.63 -17.48
C ALA A 100 6.52 -8.84 -16.62
N THR A 101 7.69 -8.82 -16.01
CA THR A 101 8.15 -9.86 -15.08
C THR A 101 7.30 -9.89 -13.81
N ALA A 102 7.06 -8.72 -13.21
CA ALA A 102 6.21 -8.59 -12.03
C ALA A 102 4.78 -9.07 -12.31
N GLU A 103 4.21 -8.64 -13.44
CA GLU A 103 2.89 -9.07 -13.90
C GLU A 103 2.82 -10.58 -14.10
N LYS A 104 3.81 -11.17 -14.79
CA LYS A 104 3.88 -12.61 -15.05
C LYS A 104 3.91 -13.41 -13.74
N LEU A 105 4.68 -12.95 -12.76
CA LEU A 105 4.74 -13.57 -11.44
C LEU A 105 3.39 -13.51 -10.73
N LEU A 106 2.73 -12.37 -10.72
CA LEU A 106 1.41 -12.24 -10.11
C LEU A 106 0.38 -13.11 -10.82
N LYS A 107 0.31 -13.09 -12.14
CA LYS A 107 -0.63 -13.90 -12.93
C LYS A 107 -0.40 -15.41 -12.83
N LYS A 108 0.82 -15.84 -12.55
CA LYS A 108 1.13 -17.27 -12.34
C LYS A 108 0.41 -17.83 -11.12
N TYR A 109 0.21 -17.02 -10.08
CA TYR A 109 -0.31 -17.50 -8.80
C TYR A 109 -1.71 -16.98 -8.47
N PHE A 110 -2.11 -15.84 -9.02
CA PHE A 110 -3.37 -15.18 -8.68
C PHE A 110 -4.30 -15.08 -9.91
N ASN A 111 -5.47 -15.67 -9.79
CA ASN A 111 -6.55 -15.56 -10.78
C ASN A 111 -7.66 -14.62 -10.28
N CYS A 112 -7.26 -13.48 -9.74
CA CYS A 112 -8.16 -12.45 -9.26
C CYS A 112 -7.71 -11.06 -9.75
N PRO A 113 -8.57 -10.03 -9.72
CA PRO A 113 -8.18 -8.67 -10.03
C PRO A 113 -7.01 -8.19 -9.18
N VAL A 114 -6.05 -7.49 -9.80
CA VAL A 114 -4.92 -6.86 -9.13
C VAL A 114 -5.08 -5.35 -9.22
N TYR A 115 -5.37 -4.71 -8.11
CA TYR A 115 -5.39 -3.26 -7.96
C TYR A 115 -4.02 -2.78 -7.52
N MET A 116 -3.52 -1.68 -8.08
CA MET A 116 -2.24 -1.15 -7.68
C MET A 116 -2.20 0.38 -7.71
N VAL A 117 -1.32 0.96 -6.92
CA VAL A 117 -0.93 2.36 -6.98
C VAL A 117 0.54 2.46 -7.37
N ARG A 118 0.93 3.61 -7.92
CA ARG A 118 2.32 3.86 -8.25
C ARG A 118 3.13 4.14 -6.99
N GLY A 119 4.27 3.45 -6.85
CA GLY A 119 5.34 3.82 -5.93
C GLY A 119 6.38 4.74 -6.59
N ASN A 120 7.43 5.09 -5.86
CA ASN A 120 8.49 5.93 -6.41
C ASN A 120 9.39 5.15 -7.39
N HIS A 121 9.50 3.84 -7.24
CA HIS A 121 10.34 3.00 -8.10
C HIS A 121 9.73 2.79 -9.49
N GLU A 122 8.41 2.76 -9.64
CA GLU A 122 7.75 2.68 -10.94
C GLU A 122 8.15 3.81 -11.88
N SER A 123 8.38 5.00 -11.34
CA SER A 123 8.77 6.18 -12.12
C SER A 123 10.23 6.61 -11.93
N SER A 124 11.05 5.80 -11.27
CA SER A 124 12.44 6.13 -11.00
C SER A 124 13.32 6.00 -12.25
N GLY A 125 14.40 6.81 -12.29
CA GLY A 125 15.32 6.86 -13.41
C GLY A 125 14.79 7.65 -14.62
N LYS A 126 15.63 7.72 -15.65
CA LYS A 126 15.37 8.52 -16.86
C LYS A 126 14.11 8.09 -17.62
N TYR A 127 13.80 6.81 -17.61
CA TYR A 127 12.77 6.20 -18.43
C TYR A 127 11.53 5.77 -17.63
N GLY A 128 11.58 5.84 -16.28
CA GLY A 128 10.59 5.25 -15.41
C GLY A 128 9.17 5.73 -15.66
N LEU A 129 8.96 7.06 -15.65
CA LEU A 129 7.63 7.62 -15.87
C LEU A 129 7.07 7.27 -17.24
N ALA A 130 7.91 7.31 -18.30
CA ALA A 130 7.47 6.95 -19.65
C ALA A 130 7.07 5.48 -19.76
N ALA A 131 7.84 4.58 -19.16
CA ALA A 131 7.53 3.15 -19.11
C ALA A 131 6.25 2.87 -18.31
N TYR A 132 6.08 3.54 -17.17
CA TYR A 132 4.85 3.44 -16.37
C TYR A 132 3.61 3.90 -17.15
N CYS A 133 3.68 5.07 -17.79
CA CYS A 133 2.57 5.60 -18.59
C CYS A 133 2.23 4.73 -19.79
N GLU A 134 3.21 4.02 -20.36
CA GLU A 134 2.98 3.14 -21.51
C GLU A 134 2.45 1.76 -21.12
N TYR A 135 2.89 1.22 -20.00
CA TYR A 135 2.60 -0.18 -19.65
C TYR A 135 1.54 -0.31 -18.55
N ILE A 136 1.68 0.40 -17.44
CA ILE A 136 0.83 0.21 -16.25
C ILE A 136 -0.41 1.12 -16.27
N ALA A 137 -0.25 2.41 -16.60
CA ALA A 137 -1.37 3.35 -16.53
C ALA A 137 -2.58 2.94 -17.40
N PRO A 138 -2.41 2.40 -18.63
CA PRO A 138 -3.53 1.90 -19.40
C PRO A 138 -4.25 0.70 -18.76
N ALA A 139 -3.51 -0.16 -18.07
CA ALA A 139 -4.09 -1.32 -17.38
C ALA A 139 -4.93 -0.88 -16.17
N ILE A 140 -4.42 0.07 -15.39
CA ILE A 140 -5.16 0.70 -14.29
C ILE A 140 -6.42 1.38 -14.81
N ALA A 141 -6.32 2.16 -15.88
CA ALA A 141 -7.46 2.86 -16.49
C ALA A 141 -8.54 1.88 -16.95
N LYS A 142 -8.15 0.78 -17.59
CA LYS A 142 -9.06 -0.29 -18.00
C LYS A 142 -9.76 -0.93 -16.79
N LEU A 143 -9.00 -1.28 -15.74
CA LEU A 143 -9.55 -1.86 -14.51
C LEU A 143 -10.54 -0.91 -13.82
N ALA A 144 -10.23 0.39 -13.82
CA ALA A 144 -11.07 1.43 -13.24
C ALA A 144 -12.27 1.84 -14.12
N GLY A 145 -12.37 1.36 -15.35
CA GLY A 145 -13.37 1.82 -16.31
C GLY A 145 -13.24 3.32 -16.65
N LYS A 146 -12.01 3.85 -16.70
CA LYS A 146 -11.68 5.26 -16.88
C LYS A 146 -10.83 5.49 -18.13
N PRO A 147 -10.67 6.76 -18.58
CA PRO A 147 -9.77 7.09 -19.69
C PRO A 147 -8.32 6.68 -19.45
N GLU A 148 -7.58 6.37 -20.51
CA GLU A 148 -6.22 5.78 -20.49
C GLU A 148 -5.16 6.48 -19.63
N LYS A 149 -5.34 7.73 -19.24
CA LYS A 149 -4.36 8.49 -18.41
C LYS A 149 -4.77 8.61 -16.95
N THR A 150 -5.71 7.81 -16.50
CA THR A 150 -6.15 7.83 -15.11
C THR A 150 -5.10 7.20 -14.21
N VAL A 151 -4.67 7.93 -13.19
CA VAL A 151 -3.69 7.48 -12.19
C VAL A 151 -4.31 7.41 -10.77
N HIS A 152 -5.44 8.09 -10.58
CA HIS A 152 -6.26 8.01 -9.37
C HIS A 152 -7.59 7.39 -9.74
N TYR A 153 -8.09 6.48 -8.93
CA TYR A 153 -9.35 5.80 -9.22
C TYR A 153 -10.02 5.29 -7.96
N THR A 154 -11.27 4.92 -8.10
CA THR A 154 -12.06 4.28 -7.05
C THR A 154 -12.52 2.91 -7.49
N ALA A 155 -12.66 1.99 -6.56
CA ALA A 155 -13.34 0.72 -6.75
C ALA A 155 -14.35 0.51 -5.61
N LYS A 156 -15.40 -0.26 -5.89
CA LYS A 156 -16.39 -0.68 -4.89
C LYS A 156 -16.36 -2.20 -4.74
N HIS A 157 -16.55 -2.66 -3.51
CA HIS A 157 -16.79 -4.06 -3.22
C HIS A 157 -17.89 -4.14 -2.14
N GLY A 158 -19.09 -4.53 -2.54
CA GLY A 158 -20.28 -4.38 -1.69
C GLY A 158 -20.50 -2.91 -1.30
N ASP A 159 -20.64 -2.66 -0.01
CA ASP A 159 -20.81 -1.32 0.57
C ASP A 159 -19.49 -0.62 0.91
N ASP A 160 -18.36 -1.23 0.58
CA ASP A 160 -17.03 -0.69 0.86
C ASP A 160 -16.49 0.07 -0.34
N ILE A 161 -15.72 1.14 -0.06
CA ILE A 161 -15.11 2.00 -1.08
C ILE A 161 -13.60 1.98 -0.91
N PHE A 162 -12.91 1.76 -2.03
CA PHE A 162 -11.47 1.84 -2.15
C PHE A 162 -11.10 3.06 -2.99
N ILE A 163 -10.26 3.93 -2.45
CA ILE A 163 -9.72 5.13 -3.12
C ILE A 163 -8.24 4.88 -3.38
N PHE A 164 -7.88 4.65 -4.63
CA PHE A 164 -6.50 4.41 -5.06
C PHE A 164 -5.85 5.71 -5.52
N VAL A 165 -4.71 6.06 -4.93
CA VAL A 165 -4.08 7.35 -5.11
C VAL A 165 -2.62 7.22 -5.48
N ASP A 166 -2.26 7.80 -6.63
CA ASP A 166 -0.86 8.05 -6.97
C ASP A 166 -0.38 9.32 -6.26
N ALA A 167 0.27 9.16 -5.11
CA ALA A 167 0.74 10.28 -4.29
C ALA A 167 1.92 11.08 -4.90
N TYR A 168 2.46 10.62 -6.03
CA TYR A 168 3.53 11.31 -6.77
C TYR A 168 3.00 12.18 -7.92
N THR A 169 1.71 12.14 -8.19
CA THR A 169 1.04 12.96 -9.19
C THR A 169 0.40 14.19 -8.56
N LYS A 170 0.51 15.34 -9.25
CA LYS A 170 -0.08 16.59 -8.80
C LYS A 170 -1.60 16.48 -8.64
N GLY A 171 -2.16 17.01 -7.57
CA GLY A 171 -3.62 17.02 -7.36
C GLY A 171 -4.19 15.80 -6.63
N TRP A 172 -3.36 14.88 -6.16
CA TRP A 172 -3.83 13.68 -5.46
C TRP A 172 -4.67 13.99 -4.21
N GLN A 173 -4.33 15.05 -3.48
CA GLN A 173 -5.11 15.48 -2.31
C GLN A 173 -6.51 15.96 -2.73
N LYS A 174 -6.58 16.73 -3.82
CA LYS A 174 -7.87 17.20 -4.36
C LYS A 174 -8.74 16.02 -4.77
N PHE A 175 -8.17 14.99 -5.40
CA PHE A 175 -8.90 13.79 -5.77
C PHE A 175 -9.52 13.10 -4.54
N ILE A 176 -8.78 12.99 -3.43
CA ILE A 176 -9.33 12.43 -2.18
C ILE A 176 -10.50 13.30 -1.69
N TYR A 177 -10.31 14.62 -1.60
CA TYR A 177 -11.38 15.53 -1.15
C TYR A 177 -12.62 15.44 -2.02
N ASP A 178 -12.46 15.54 -3.32
CA ASP A 178 -13.59 15.48 -4.26
C ASP A 178 -14.34 14.14 -4.11
N THR A 179 -13.61 13.05 -3.99
CA THR A 179 -14.20 11.72 -3.78
C THR A 179 -14.98 11.66 -2.47
N LEU A 180 -14.37 12.08 -1.35
CA LEU A 180 -15.06 12.05 -0.05
C LEU A 180 -16.32 12.92 -0.02
N HIS A 181 -16.30 14.08 -0.67
CA HIS A 181 -17.45 14.98 -0.75
C HIS A 181 -18.54 14.50 -1.73
N SER A 182 -18.18 13.66 -2.69
CA SER A 182 -19.14 13.08 -3.65
C SER A 182 -19.90 11.88 -3.11
N LEU A 183 -19.58 11.40 -1.91
CA LEU A 183 -20.24 10.26 -1.30
C LEU A 183 -21.64 10.67 -0.80
N GLU A 184 -22.69 10.16 -1.41
CA GLU A 184 -24.08 10.40 -1.00
C GLU A 184 -24.39 9.81 0.37
N LYS A 185 -23.79 8.67 0.69
CA LYS A 185 -23.86 8.01 2.01
C LYS A 185 -22.50 7.50 2.43
N PRO A 186 -22.22 7.46 3.75
CA PRO A 186 -21.00 6.85 4.26
C PRO A 186 -20.93 5.36 3.86
N PRO A 187 -19.78 4.88 3.34
CA PRO A 187 -19.58 3.45 3.12
C PRO A 187 -19.50 2.70 4.45
N ARG A 188 -19.64 1.38 4.40
CA ARG A 188 -19.39 0.51 5.56
C ARG A 188 -17.96 0.70 6.04
N TYR A 189 -17.00 0.58 5.13
CA TYR A 189 -15.59 0.93 5.31
C TYR A 189 -15.05 1.74 4.13
N LEU A 190 -14.10 2.62 4.43
CA LEU A 190 -13.37 3.40 3.45
C LEU A 190 -11.89 2.99 3.47
N PHE A 191 -11.39 2.50 2.35
CA PHE A 191 -9.98 2.18 2.20
C PHE A 191 -9.29 3.24 1.34
N LEU A 192 -8.30 3.94 1.91
CA LEU A 192 -7.42 4.82 1.17
C LEU A 192 -6.11 4.09 0.88
N VAL A 193 -5.83 3.84 -0.38
CA VAL A 193 -4.66 3.09 -0.84
C VAL A 193 -3.67 4.04 -1.50
N LEU A 194 -2.46 4.10 -0.98
CA LEU A 194 -1.37 4.91 -1.52
C LEU A 194 -0.02 4.26 -1.18
N HIS A 195 1.04 4.63 -1.91
CA HIS A 195 2.35 4.02 -1.64
C HIS A 195 3.05 4.60 -0.40
N PRO A 196 3.29 5.93 -0.27
CA PRO A 196 3.95 6.46 0.91
C PRO A 196 3.02 6.42 2.12
N ASP A 197 3.58 6.24 3.30
CA ASP A 197 2.83 6.45 4.53
C ASP A 197 2.24 7.86 4.56
N LEU A 198 0.96 7.98 4.87
CA LEU A 198 0.29 9.27 5.00
C LEU A 198 0.77 9.99 6.26
N LEU A 199 0.82 9.27 7.36
CA LEU A 199 1.48 9.68 8.60
C LEU A 199 2.92 9.16 8.54
N PRO A 200 3.86 9.83 8.34
CA PRO A 200 4.75 10.81 8.89
C PRO A 200 5.06 11.99 7.98
N HIS A 201 4.31 12.21 6.95
CA HIS A 201 4.53 13.42 6.18
C HIS A 201 3.90 14.62 6.90
N ALA A 202 4.71 15.31 7.68
CA ALA A 202 4.37 16.51 8.43
C ALA A 202 3.96 17.69 7.50
N ARG A 203 2.82 17.53 6.81
CA ARG A 203 2.26 18.52 5.87
C ARG A 203 0.81 18.79 6.25
N MET A 204 0.42 20.06 6.14
CA MET A 204 -0.95 20.50 6.48
C MET A 204 -2.05 19.81 5.67
N ASP A 205 -1.78 19.48 4.43
CA ASP A 205 -2.71 18.74 3.58
C ASP A 205 -2.95 17.32 4.11
N VAL A 206 -1.92 16.65 4.64
CA VAL A 206 -2.05 15.34 5.29
C VAL A 206 -2.92 15.43 6.52
N VAL A 207 -2.70 16.43 7.39
CA VAL A 207 -3.54 16.65 8.57
C VAL A 207 -5.00 16.83 8.19
N LYS A 208 -5.28 17.63 7.16
CA LYS A 208 -6.64 17.83 6.66
C LYS A 208 -7.27 16.52 6.15
N ILE A 209 -6.52 15.73 5.37
CA ILE A 209 -7.00 14.43 4.88
C ILE A 209 -7.35 13.51 6.06
N CYS A 210 -6.45 13.38 7.03
CA CYS A 210 -6.70 12.55 8.21
C CYS A 210 -7.94 13.01 9.00
N ARG A 211 -8.13 14.33 9.16
CA ARG A 211 -9.34 14.88 9.80
C ARG A 211 -10.61 14.49 9.06
N ASN A 212 -10.61 14.52 7.73
CA ASN A 212 -11.76 14.12 6.93
C ASN A 212 -11.99 12.60 7.00
N LEU A 213 -10.93 11.81 6.93
CA LEU A 213 -11.02 10.35 7.08
C LEU A 213 -11.58 9.93 8.44
N GLY A 214 -11.29 10.68 9.51
CA GLY A 214 -11.84 10.45 10.83
C GLY A 214 -13.37 10.54 10.92
N SER A 215 -14.05 11.02 9.86
CA SER A 215 -15.51 10.98 9.75
C SER A 215 -16.06 9.66 9.22
N PHE A 216 -15.18 8.74 8.83
CA PHE A 216 -15.52 7.43 8.27
C PHE A 216 -14.89 6.30 9.10
N ASN A 217 -15.34 5.08 8.89
CA ASN A 217 -14.62 3.88 9.28
C ASN A 217 -13.47 3.66 8.27
N ALA A 218 -12.39 4.42 8.43
CA ALA A 218 -11.34 4.53 7.42
C ALA A 218 -10.10 3.70 7.77
N ILE A 219 -9.55 3.04 6.74
CA ILE A 219 -8.28 2.33 6.80
C ILE A 219 -7.40 2.85 5.67
N ILE A 220 -6.20 3.29 6.02
CA ILE A 220 -5.16 3.69 5.09
C ILE A 220 -4.24 2.50 4.87
N LEU A 221 -4.07 2.07 3.62
CA LEU A 221 -3.18 0.99 3.22
C LEU A 221 -1.97 1.58 2.50
N SER A 222 -0.76 1.28 2.97
CA SER A 222 0.49 1.84 2.42
C SER A 222 1.65 0.85 2.40
N GLY A 223 2.79 1.29 1.82
CA GLY A 223 4.05 0.56 1.73
C GLY A 223 5.25 1.47 2.01
N HIS A 224 6.21 1.52 1.08
CA HIS A 224 7.35 2.46 1.02
C HIS A 224 8.42 2.31 2.10
N THR A 225 8.04 2.09 3.33
CA THR A 225 9.00 2.00 4.44
C THR A 225 9.62 0.62 4.58
N HIS A 226 9.19 -0.35 3.77
CA HIS A 226 9.59 -1.77 3.82
C HIS A 226 9.39 -2.38 5.21
N ARG A 227 8.40 -1.90 5.95
CA ARG A 227 8.09 -2.34 7.31
C ARG A 227 6.61 -2.54 7.48
N THR A 228 6.23 -3.54 8.23
CA THR A 228 4.85 -3.71 8.66
C THR A 228 4.59 -2.82 9.86
N ARG A 229 3.62 -1.93 9.77
CA ARG A 229 3.25 -0.97 10.80
C ARG A 229 1.76 -0.83 10.94
N LEU A 230 1.31 -0.59 12.15
CA LEU A 230 -0.07 -0.21 12.45
C LEU A 230 -0.08 1.08 13.25
N LEU A 231 -0.72 2.11 12.71
CA LEU A 231 -0.97 3.37 13.38
C LEU A 231 -2.48 3.56 13.50
N LYS A 232 -2.97 3.82 14.71
CA LYS A 232 -4.38 4.14 14.93
C LYS A 232 -4.48 5.56 15.47
N TYR A 233 -5.45 6.30 14.99
CA TYR A 233 -5.81 7.58 15.55
C TYR A 233 -7.32 7.70 15.71
N THR A 234 -7.72 8.29 16.80
CA THR A 234 -9.14 8.46 17.16
C THR A 234 -9.44 9.94 17.33
N ARG A 235 -10.52 10.39 16.71
CA ARG A 235 -11.03 11.75 16.91
C ARG A 235 -12.56 11.74 16.97
N ALA A 236 -13.11 12.41 17.96
CA ALA A 236 -14.55 12.53 18.15
C ALA A 236 -15.28 11.17 18.09
N GLY A 237 -14.70 10.14 18.72
CA GLY A 237 -15.25 8.78 18.72
C GLY A 237 -15.09 7.99 17.43
N LYS A 238 -14.43 8.53 16.39
CA LYS A 238 -14.13 7.84 15.15
C LYS A 238 -12.64 7.53 15.04
N THR A 239 -12.33 6.35 14.54
CA THR A 239 -10.96 5.85 14.41
C THR A 239 -10.59 5.68 12.96
N ALA A 240 -9.48 6.26 12.52
CA ALA A 240 -8.82 5.87 11.28
C ALA A 240 -7.55 5.09 11.60
N THR A 241 -7.29 4.09 10.79
CA THR A 241 -6.16 3.17 10.95
C THR A 241 -5.27 3.29 9.73
N GLN A 242 -3.97 3.47 9.92
CA GLN A 242 -2.98 3.29 8.85
C GLN A 242 -2.27 1.97 9.06
N PHE A 243 -2.35 1.11 8.05
CA PHE A 243 -1.67 -0.17 8.00
C PHE A 243 -0.71 -0.19 6.81
N SER A 244 0.57 -0.26 7.12
CA SER A 244 1.63 -0.35 6.12
C SER A 244 2.19 -1.77 6.10
N ILE A 245 2.51 -2.26 4.90
CA ILE A 245 3.16 -3.54 4.72
C ILE A 245 4.41 -3.39 3.85
N GLY A 246 5.44 -4.17 4.12
CA GLY A 246 6.62 -4.29 3.27
C GLY A 246 6.82 -5.74 2.87
N SER A 247 6.88 -6.00 1.57
CA SER A 247 7.08 -7.35 1.02
C SER A 247 8.47 -7.54 0.40
N HIS A 248 9.41 -6.68 0.74
CA HIS A 248 10.76 -6.68 0.15
C HIS A 248 11.63 -7.83 0.70
N LEU A 249 11.72 -8.94 -0.02
CA LEU A 249 12.35 -10.20 0.43
C LEU A 249 13.87 -10.27 0.21
N THR A 250 14.55 -9.18 -0.11
CA THR A 250 15.95 -9.20 -0.56
C THR A 250 16.99 -9.29 0.55
N VAL A 251 16.58 -9.24 1.80
CA VAL A 251 17.49 -9.37 2.93
C VAL A 251 17.00 -10.53 3.78
N PRO A 252 17.86 -11.51 4.15
CA PRO A 252 17.52 -12.40 5.25
C PRO A 252 17.10 -11.47 6.39
N ALA A 253 15.87 -11.61 6.83
CA ALA A 253 15.28 -10.75 7.82
C ALA A 253 16.26 -10.65 8.99
N LYS A 254 17.08 -9.60 9.02
CA LYS A 254 17.71 -9.21 10.26
C LYS A 254 16.54 -9.06 11.18
N ARG A 255 16.42 -9.98 12.14
CA ARG A 255 15.40 -9.95 13.18
C ARG A 255 15.45 -8.55 13.77
N MET A 256 14.69 -7.64 13.21
CA MET A 256 14.49 -6.35 13.82
C MET A 256 13.55 -6.64 14.98
N GLN A 257 14.12 -6.91 16.13
CA GLN A 257 13.42 -6.94 17.39
C GLN A 257 12.89 -5.52 17.63
N TYR A 258 11.70 -5.26 17.15
CA TYR A 258 10.93 -4.11 17.60
C TYR A 258 10.27 -4.49 18.92
N THR A 259 10.93 -4.13 19.99
CA THR A 259 10.57 -4.55 21.35
C THR A 259 9.70 -3.56 22.09
N GLN A 260 9.16 -2.51 21.49
CA GLN A 260 8.41 -1.55 22.28
C GLN A 260 7.15 -1.01 21.62
N LYS A 261 6.04 -1.17 22.35
CA LYS A 261 4.91 -0.28 22.35
C LYS A 261 5.42 1.09 22.76
N SER A 262 5.81 1.95 21.83
CA SER A 262 6.15 3.32 22.14
C SER A 262 4.84 4.08 22.30
N THR A 263 4.49 4.40 23.52
CA THR A 263 3.44 5.36 23.86
C THR A 263 4.02 6.76 23.92
N ASP A 264 5.33 6.92 23.69
CA ASP A 264 5.98 8.22 23.73
C ASP A 264 5.88 8.89 22.36
N LEU A 265 5.10 9.96 22.31
CA LEU A 265 4.99 10.86 21.18
C LEU A 265 6.37 11.34 20.69
N ASN A 266 7.36 11.46 21.59
CA ASN A 266 8.70 11.88 21.25
C ASN A 266 9.43 10.83 20.41
N ASP A 267 9.28 9.53 20.68
CA ASP A 267 9.85 8.46 19.87
C ASP A 267 9.24 8.44 18.47
N PHE A 268 7.96 8.76 18.38
CA PHE A 268 7.26 8.91 17.13
C PHE A 268 7.67 10.20 16.39
N LEU A 269 7.85 11.32 17.10
CA LEU A 269 8.23 12.61 16.54
C LEU A 269 9.71 12.73 16.17
N VAL A 270 10.59 11.92 16.75
CA VAL A 270 12.03 11.94 16.41
C VAL A 270 12.30 11.72 14.92
N PRO A 271 11.68 10.75 14.25
CA PRO A 271 11.76 10.65 12.80
C PRO A 271 11.25 11.90 12.08
N PHE A 272 10.20 12.54 12.59
CA PHE A 272 9.63 13.77 12.00
C PHE A 272 10.53 14.98 12.17
N ARG A 273 11.17 15.15 13.31
CA ARG A 273 12.15 16.23 13.55
C ARG A 273 13.37 16.10 12.62
N LYS A 274 13.73 14.88 12.23
CA LYS A 274 14.77 14.61 11.23
C LYS A 274 14.29 14.81 9.79
N LEU A 275 12.99 14.81 9.53
CA LEU A 275 12.40 15.16 8.25
C LEU A 275 12.50 16.68 8.07
N ARG A 276 13.61 17.14 7.54
CA ARG A 276 13.94 18.41 6.89
C ARG A 276 12.83 19.47 6.95
N VAL A 277 12.55 19.99 8.14
CA VAL A 277 11.88 21.28 8.27
C VAL A 277 12.88 22.31 7.73
N ARG A 278 12.71 22.74 6.49
CA ARG A 278 13.70 23.55 5.78
C ARG A 278 13.57 25.06 6.01
N THR A 279 12.45 25.50 6.57
CA THR A 279 12.19 26.94 6.79
C THR A 279 11.54 27.18 8.14
N ALA A 280 11.74 28.37 8.71
CA ALA A 280 11.08 28.81 9.97
C ALA A 280 9.53 28.71 9.88
N ARG A 281 8.95 29.02 8.72
CA ARG A 281 7.51 28.90 8.47
C ARG A 281 7.02 27.45 8.58
N GLN A 282 7.78 26.50 8.02
CA GLN A 282 7.44 25.06 8.11
C GLN A 282 7.56 24.56 9.56
N THR A 283 8.54 25.05 10.33
CA THR A 283 8.69 24.74 11.75
C THR A 283 7.48 25.23 12.53
N ALA A 284 7.07 26.48 12.34
CA ALA A 284 5.93 27.05 13.03
C ALA A 284 4.62 26.33 12.74
N VAL A 285 4.39 25.91 11.48
CA VAL A 285 3.22 25.10 11.12
C VAL A 285 3.30 23.71 11.78
N PHE A 286 4.47 23.09 11.78
CA PHE A 286 4.67 21.80 12.41
C PHE A 286 4.36 21.84 13.91
N GLU A 287 4.90 22.81 14.62
CA GLU A 287 4.72 22.97 16.07
C GLU A 287 3.28 23.36 16.44
N ARG A 288 2.66 24.25 15.66
CA ARG A 288 1.32 24.75 15.98
C ARG A 288 0.21 23.79 15.61
N GLU A 289 0.35 23.04 14.51
CA GLU A 289 -0.77 22.30 13.94
C GLU A 289 -0.53 20.79 13.85
N ILE A 290 0.71 20.39 13.57
CA ILE A 290 1.02 18.97 13.40
C ILE A 290 1.32 18.29 14.71
N ILE A 291 2.10 18.91 15.60
CA ILE A 291 2.36 18.34 16.93
C ILE A 291 1.06 18.17 17.73
N PRO A 292 0.18 19.19 17.87
CA PRO A 292 -1.09 18.99 18.57
C PRO A 292 -1.97 17.93 17.92
N PHE A 293 -2.00 17.91 16.59
CA PHE A 293 -2.71 16.87 15.85
C PHE A 293 -2.15 15.49 16.17
N LEU A 294 -0.85 15.27 16.15
CA LEU A 294 -0.22 14.00 16.48
C LEU A 294 -0.35 13.65 17.97
N SER A 295 -0.39 14.60 18.87
CA SER A 295 -0.59 14.35 20.29
C SER A 295 -2.00 13.86 20.66
N GLU A 296 -2.98 14.12 19.78
CA GLU A 296 -4.32 13.53 19.87
C GLU A 296 -4.36 12.05 19.44
N TYR A 297 -3.24 11.50 18.89
CA TYR A 297 -3.15 10.16 18.35
C TYR A 297 -2.19 9.32 19.13
N VAL A 298 -2.66 8.49 19.98
CA VAL A 298 -1.80 7.63 20.76
C VAL A 298 -2.32 6.21 20.83
N GLU A 299 -2.31 5.53 19.71
CA GLU A 299 -2.12 4.09 19.74
C GLU A 299 -1.18 3.69 18.62
N TYR A 300 0.11 3.74 18.90
CA TYR A 300 1.13 3.11 18.09
C TYR A 300 1.23 1.65 18.53
N HIS A 301 0.68 0.75 17.74
CA HIS A 301 0.88 -0.67 17.89
C HIS A 301 2.01 -1.14 16.98
N ASP A 302 3.24 -0.84 17.38
CA ASP A 302 4.42 -1.60 17.01
C ASP A 302 4.66 -2.73 18.03
N GLY A 303 3.63 -3.19 18.65
CA GLY A 303 3.69 -3.86 19.92
C GLY A 303 3.70 -5.37 19.86
N SER A 304 4.07 -5.98 18.76
CA SER A 304 4.43 -7.38 18.80
C SER A 304 5.91 -7.56 18.51
N PRO A 305 6.68 -8.27 19.33
CA PRO A 305 8.05 -8.66 19.03
C PRO A 305 8.15 -9.53 17.75
N ARG A 306 7.08 -9.65 17.00
CA ARG A 306 6.90 -10.50 15.82
C ARG A 306 6.43 -9.74 14.57
N PHE A 307 6.41 -8.39 14.56
CA PHE A 307 6.18 -7.65 13.33
C PHE A 307 7.38 -7.86 12.40
N PHE A 308 7.14 -8.60 11.34
CA PHE A 308 8.16 -8.94 10.36
C PHE A 308 8.42 -7.74 9.47
N ALA A 309 9.69 -7.52 9.20
CA ALA A 309 10.09 -6.46 8.29
C ALA A 309 9.49 -6.66 6.89
N GLN A 310 9.11 -7.91 6.53
CA GLN A 310 8.82 -8.30 5.16
C GLN A 310 7.80 -9.45 5.12
N GLY A 311 6.82 -9.33 4.24
CA GLY A 311 5.80 -10.36 4.09
C GLY A 311 4.57 -9.90 3.33
N TYR A 312 3.44 -10.50 3.61
CA TYR A 312 2.14 -10.14 3.06
C TYR A 312 1.07 -10.12 4.15
N ALA A 313 -0.05 -9.52 3.84
CA ALA A 313 -1.24 -9.62 4.69
C ALA A 313 -2.44 -10.14 3.91
N VAL A 314 -3.33 -10.83 4.62
CA VAL A 314 -4.67 -11.16 4.16
C VAL A 314 -5.64 -10.38 5.03
N LEU A 315 -6.38 -9.48 4.42
CA LEU A 315 -7.39 -8.70 5.11
C LEU A 315 -8.75 -9.36 4.94
N THR A 316 -9.46 -9.55 6.04
CA THR A 316 -10.84 -10.01 6.06
C THR A 316 -11.74 -8.89 6.53
N VAL A 317 -12.79 -8.63 5.77
CA VAL A 317 -13.74 -7.54 5.98
C VAL A 317 -15.12 -8.14 6.23
N ASN A 318 -15.73 -7.78 7.34
CA ASN A 318 -17.12 -8.12 7.65
C ASN A 318 -17.82 -6.93 8.32
N ASP A 319 -19.08 -7.11 8.71
CA ASP A 319 -19.88 -6.00 9.26
C ASP A 319 -19.38 -5.47 10.60
N SER A 320 -18.64 -6.25 11.35
CA SER A 320 -18.18 -5.88 12.68
C SER A 320 -16.74 -5.35 12.71
N ALA A 321 -15.88 -5.80 11.79
CA ALA A 321 -14.47 -5.48 11.84
C ALA A 321 -13.76 -5.68 10.49
N VAL A 322 -12.57 -5.09 10.40
CA VAL A 322 -11.53 -5.46 9.44
C VAL A 322 -10.38 -6.04 10.22
N THR A 323 -10.01 -7.28 9.89
CA THR A 323 -8.88 -7.99 10.49
C THR A 323 -7.80 -8.21 9.45
N ALA A 324 -6.55 -8.37 9.87
CA ALA A 324 -5.44 -8.73 9.00
C ALA A 324 -4.68 -9.91 9.60
N VAL A 325 -4.47 -10.94 8.80
CA VAL A 325 -3.51 -12.01 9.06
C VAL A 325 -2.21 -11.64 8.36
N ILE A 326 -1.17 -11.38 9.14
CA ILE A 326 0.15 -11.00 8.65
C ILE A 326 1.03 -12.24 8.62
N GLN A 327 1.60 -12.54 7.46
CA GLN A 327 2.53 -13.65 7.27
C GLN A 327 3.90 -13.10 6.91
N SER A 328 4.92 -13.53 7.64
CA SER A 328 6.31 -13.25 7.27
C SER A 328 6.68 -13.91 5.93
N GLY A 329 7.57 -13.26 5.18
CA GLY A 329 8.25 -13.90 4.05
C GLY A 329 9.17 -15.05 4.47
N ASP A 330 9.61 -15.10 5.74
CA ASP A 330 10.12 -16.32 6.37
C ASP A 330 8.94 -17.19 6.81
N LEU A 331 8.52 -18.04 5.91
CA LEU A 331 7.32 -18.87 6.01
C LEU A 331 7.33 -19.89 7.14
N LYS A 332 8.45 -20.03 7.86
CA LYS A 332 8.55 -20.87 9.07
C LYS A 332 7.90 -20.22 10.29
N GLN A 333 7.61 -18.92 10.20
CA GLN A 333 6.98 -18.23 11.30
C GLN A 333 5.46 -18.34 11.22
N GLN A 334 4.82 -18.48 12.38
CA GLN A 334 3.35 -18.52 12.46
C GLN A 334 2.76 -17.18 12.03
N PRO A 335 1.63 -17.21 11.30
CA PRO A 335 0.90 -15.99 11.00
C PRO A 335 0.47 -15.27 12.28
N PHE A 336 0.37 -13.95 12.19
CA PHE A 336 -0.11 -13.11 13.27
C PHE A 336 -1.40 -12.41 12.84
N GLU A 337 -2.43 -12.51 13.64
CA GLU A 337 -3.71 -11.86 13.39
C GLU A 337 -3.85 -10.58 14.22
N ILE A 338 -4.40 -9.55 13.61
CA ILE A 338 -4.63 -8.25 14.22
C ILE A 338 -5.95 -7.63 13.76
N VAL A 339 -6.67 -7.00 14.67
CA VAL A 339 -7.85 -6.21 14.35
C VAL A 339 -7.41 -4.79 13.94
N LEU A 340 -7.56 -4.46 12.65
CA LEU A 340 -7.25 -3.14 12.13
C LEU A 340 -8.29 -2.11 12.58
N LEU A 341 -9.57 -2.45 12.45
CA LEU A 341 -10.67 -1.56 12.79
C LEU A 341 -11.87 -2.37 13.27
N LYS A 342 -12.48 -1.96 14.38
CA LYS A 342 -13.81 -2.43 14.81
C LYS A 342 -14.83 -1.36 14.44
N ARG A 343 -15.95 -1.77 13.84
CA ARG A 343 -17.06 -0.87 13.56
C ARG A 343 -17.83 -0.60 14.86
N ASN A 344 -18.00 0.67 15.19
CA ASN A 344 -18.87 1.05 16.30
C ASN A 344 -20.32 0.98 15.82
N THR A 345 -21.02 -0.08 16.15
CA THR A 345 -22.45 -0.26 15.82
C THR A 345 -23.38 0.49 16.76
N SER A 346 -22.85 1.13 17.80
CA SER A 346 -23.65 1.84 18.82
C SER A 346 -24.19 3.22 18.39
N GLY A 347 -24.01 3.63 17.12
CA GLY A 347 -24.43 4.93 16.61
C GLY A 347 -25.74 4.98 15.82
N ASP A 348 -26.36 3.83 15.51
CA ASP A 348 -27.60 3.81 14.71
C ASP A 348 -28.90 3.97 15.54
N LYS A 349 -28.75 4.36 16.81
CA LYS A 349 -29.91 4.74 17.65
C LYS A 349 -29.76 6.17 18.12
N LYS A 350 -29.98 7.11 17.20
CA LYS A 350 -30.47 8.45 17.55
C LYS A 350 -31.28 9.04 16.38
#